data_b68709fb9f01d861950ea8599f1b0466
#
_entry.id   b68709fb9f01d861950ea8599f1b0466
#
_cell.length_a   1.000
_cell.length_b   1.000
_cell.length_c   1.000
_cell.angle_alpha   90.00
_cell.angle_beta   90.00
_cell.angle_gamma   90.00
#
_symmetry.space_group_name_H-M   'P 1'
#
loop_
_entity.id
_entity.type
_entity.pdbx_description
1 polymer ?
#
loop_
_entity_poly.entity_id
_entity_poly.type
_entity_poly.pdbx_seq_one_letter_code
_entity_poly.pdbx_strand_id
1 'polypeptide(L)'
;VTIYALNLFDVADRDEYLAYSKRSPAEVAKHGGRVVALGQFSEAVLGDIEPRKVLILVEWDSRDAFDGYCNDPELADLHAHRENGSSSYIWHLFDRLDDLRPLLKP
;
A
#
# COMPACT_ATOMS: atom_id res chain seq x y z
N VAL A 1 5.23 7.07 15.34
CA VAL A 1 3.83 7.23 14.94
C VAL A 1 3.48 6.15 13.92
N THR A 2 2.39 5.45 14.18
CA THR A 2 1.83 4.49 13.23
C THR A 2 1.34 5.21 11.99
N ILE A 3 1.62 4.65 10.83
CA ILE A 3 1.15 5.21 9.56
C ILE A 3 0.33 4.19 8.77
N TYR A 4 -0.50 4.69 7.89
CA TYR A 4 -1.19 3.88 6.87
C TYR A 4 -0.61 4.18 5.51
N ALA A 5 -0.33 3.12 4.74
CA ALA A 5 0.02 3.22 3.34
C ALA A 5 -1.19 2.78 2.50
N LEU A 6 -1.76 3.71 1.77
CA LEU A 6 -2.86 3.46 0.85
C LEU A 6 -2.28 3.11 -0.51
N ASN A 7 -2.59 1.92 -0.98
CA ASN A 7 -2.19 1.44 -2.29
C ASN A 7 -3.43 1.27 -3.16
N LEU A 8 -3.47 2.00 -4.27
CA LEU A 8 -4.51 1.87 -5.29
C LEU A 8 -3.82 1.62 -6.63
N PHE A 9 -4.22 0.59 -7.34
CA PHE A 9 -3.55 0.24 -8.60
C PHE A 9 -4.39 -0.70 -9.44
N ASP A 10 -3.96 -0.89 -10.70
CA ASP A 10 -4.47 -1.92 -11.60
C ASP A 10 -3.43 -3.01 -11.79
N VAL A 11 -3.87 -4.24 -12.02
CA VAL A 11 -2.97 -5.35 -12.37
C VAL A 11 -2.66 -5.26 -13.86
N ALA A 12 -1.39 -5.04 -14.19
CA ALA A 12 -0.93 -4.95 -15.58
C ALA A 12 -0.41 -6.28 -16.12
N ASP A 13 0.27 -7.05 -15.25
CA ASP A 13 0.79 -8.38 -15.57
C ASP A 13 0.48 -9.30 -14.39
N ARG A 14 -0.41 -10.25 -14.62
CA ARG A 14 -0.91 -11.14 -13.57
C ARG A 14 0.22 -11.99 -12.95
N ASP A 15 1.10 -12.53 -13.77
CA ASP A 15 2.14 -13.44 -13.28
C ASP A 15 3.20 -12.68 -12.47
N GLU A 16 3.57 -11.50 -12.91
CA GLU A 16 4.48 -10.62 -12.17
C GLU A 16 3.89 -10.23 -10.82
N TYR A 17 2.63 -9.78 -10.80
CA TYR A 17 1.99 -9.38 -9.55
C TYR A 17 1.78 -10.58 -8.62
N LEU A 18 1.48 -11.75 -9.16
CA LEU A 18 1.35 -12.98 -8.38
C LEU A 18 2.67 -13.34 -7.68
N ALA A 19 3.80 -13.20 -8.38
CA ALA A 19 5.11 -13.40 -7.78
C ALA A 19 5.37 -12.45 -6.61
N TYR A 20 4.95 -11.19 -6.75
CA TYR A 20 5.01 -10.22 -5.66
C TYR A 20 4.11 -10.64 -4.49
N SER A 21 2.86 -10.95 -4.76
CA SER A 21 1.85 -11.20 -3.72
C SER A 21 2.11 -12.46 -2.90
N LYS A 22 2.86 -13.42 -3.45
CA LYS A 22 3.23 -14.64 -2.72
C LYS A 22 4.27 -14.36 -1.62
N ARG A 23 5.12 -13.36 -1.80
CA ARG A 23 6.21 -13.05 -0.86
C ARG A 23 5.93 -11.84 0.00
N SER A 24 5.19 -10.85 -0.51
CA SER A 24 5.08 -9.55 0.12
C SER A 24 4.50 -9.59 1.54
N PRO A 25 3.47 -10.40 1.86
CA PRO A 25 2.93 -10.39 3.24
C PRO A 25 3.97 -10.75 4.30
N ALA A 26 4.81 -11.75 4.03
CA ALA A 26 5.86 -12.16 4.97
C ALA A 26 6.94 -11.08 5.10
N GLU A 27 7.34 -10.46 3.99
CA GLU A 27 8.36 -9.41 4.01
C GLU A 27 7.84 -8.13 4.66
N VAL A 28 6.59 -7.76 4.41
CA VAL A 28 5.91 -6.65 5.09
C VAL A 28 5.91 -6.88 6.60
N ALA A 29 5.54 -8.10 7.03
CA ALA A 29 5.51 -8.43 8.46
C ALA A 29 6.89 -8.33 9.11
N LYS A 30 7.95 -8.77 8.43
CA LYS A 30 9.32 -8.65 8.94
C LYS A 30 9.75 -7.21 9.17
N HIS A 31 9.21 -6.27 8.40
CA HIS A 31 9.56 -4.85 8.48
C HIS A 31 8.59 -4.02 9.33
N GLY A 32 7.69 -4.67 10.06
CA GLY A 32 6.77 -3.96 10.96
C GLY A 32 5.50 -3.45 10.32
N GLY A 33 5.08 -4.10 9.22
CA GLY A 33 3.83 -3.78 8.53
C GLY A 33 2.82 -4.91 8.62
N ARG A 34 1.57 -4.60 8.28
CA ARG A 34 0.48 -5.57 8.22
C ARG A 34 -0.62 -5.07 7.32
N VAL A 35 -1.17 -5.94 6.50
CA VAL A 35 -2.30 -5.61 5.65
C VAL A 35 -3.55 -5.54 6.55
N VAL A 36 -4.24 -4.39 6.54
CA VAL A 36 -5.45 -4.20 7.35
C VAL A 36 -6.72 -4.18 6.51
N ALA A 37 -6.62 -3.98 5.20
CA ALA A 37 -7.77 -4.04 4.30
C ALA A 37 -7.35 -4.39 2.88
N LEU A 38 -8.17 -5.17 2.20
CA LEU A 38 -8.08 -5.48 0.78
C LEU A 38 -9.43 -5.19 0.14
N GLY A 39 -9.42 -4.61 -1.04
CA GLY A 39 -10.68 -4.31 -1.71
C GLY A 39 -10.56 -4.33 -3.23
N GLN A 40 -11.71 -4.55 -3.86
CA GLN A 40 -11.88 -4.43 -5.29
C GLN A 40 -12.83 -3.26 -5.54
N PHE A 41 -12.49 -2.41 -6.51
CA PHE A 41 -13.32 -1.26 -6.85
C PHE A 41 -14.75 -1.72 -7.21
N SER A 42 -15.73 -1.03 -6.65
CA SER A 42 -17.16 -1.28 -6.91
C SER A 42 -17.77 -0.15 -7.71
N GLU A 43 -17.81 1.05 -7.13
CA GLU A 43 -18.33 2.22 -7.84
C GLU A 43 -17.81 3.53 -7.21
N ALA A 44 -17.74 4.57 -8.00
CA ALA A 44 -17.43 5.91 -7.51
C ALA A 44 -18.75 6.59 -7.13
N VAL A 45 -19.01 6.71 -5.84
CA VAL A 45 -20.24 7.36 -5.33
C VAL A 45 -20.15 8.86 -5.51
N LEU A 46 -18.97 9.43 -5.34
CA LEU A 46 -18.71 10.86 -5.45
C LEU A 46 -17.24 11.08 -5.79
N GLY A 47 -16.94 12.12 -6.54
CA GLY A 47 -15.59 12.49 -6.92
C GLY A 47 -15.21 12.02 -8.32
N ASP A 48 -14.11 12.59 -8.85
CA ASP A 48 -13.71 12.42 -10.23
C ASP A 48 -12.31 11.82 -10.40
N ILE A 49 -11.77 11.21 -9.36
CA ILE A 49 -10.50 10.49 -9.45
C ILE A 49 -10.70 9.26 -10.35
N GLU A 50 -9.79 9.07 -11.31
CA GLU A 50 -9.79 7.89 -12.16
C GLU A 50 -9.70 6.63 -11.29
N PRO A 51 -10.69 5.71 -11.34
CA PRO A 51 -10.71 4.54 -10.47
C PRO A 51 -9.57 3.57 -10.75
N ARG A 52 -9.03 2.95 -9.69
CA ARG A 52 -8.15 1.78 -9.77
C ARG A 52 -8.90 0.59 -9.23
N LYS A 53 -8.59 -0.59 -9.76
CA LYS A 53 -9.36 -1.80 -9.42
C LYS A 53 -9.03 -2.37 -8.06
N VAL A 54 -7.81 -2.16 -7.56
CA VAL A 54 -7.31 -2.81 -6.35
C VAL A 54 -7.03 -1.78 -5.26
N LEU A 55 -7.50 -2.08 -4.06
CA LEU A 55 -7.15 -1.37 -2.83
C LEU A 55 -6.38 -2.32 -1.93
N ILE A 56 -5.22 -1.87 -1.45
CA ILE A 56 -4.51 -2.51 -0.33
C ILE A 56 -4.16 -1.42 0.68
N LEU A 57 -4.62 -1.58 1.92
CA LEU A 57 -4.27 -0.68 3.01
C LEU A 57 -3.34 -1.43 3.95
N VAL A 58 -2.14 -0.89 4.15
CA VAL A 58 -1.12 -1.47 5.02
C VAL A 58 -0.87 -0.52 6.19
N GLU A 59 -0.87 -1.06 7.40
CA GLU A 59 -0.49 -0.32 8.60
C GLU A 59 0.99 -0.62 8.90
N TRP A 60 1.78 0.42 9.14
CA TRP A 60 3.20 0.31 9.49
C TRP A 60 3.43 0.89 10.88
N ASP A 61 4.30 0.26 11.65
CA ASP A 61 4.62 0.72 13.02
C ASP A 61 5.15 2.15 13.03
N SER A 62 5.86 2.55 11.96
CA SER A 62 6.45 3.89 11.83
C SER A 62 6.81 4.16 10.38
N ARG A 63 7.15 5.42 10.08
CA ARG A 63 7.71 5.78 8.76
C ARG A 63 9.04 5.07 8.52
N ASP A 64 9.88 4.90 9.55
CA ASP A 64 11.14 4.19 9.41
C ASP A 64 10.95 2.73 9.04
N ALA A 65 9.92 2.08 9.60
CA ALA A 65 9.57 0.71 9.24
C ALA A 65 9.20 0.60 7.74
N PHE A 66 8.38 1.52 7.25
CA PHE A 66 8.01 1.60 5.85
C PHE A 66 9.24 1.83 4.96
N ASP A 67 10.08 2.80 5.32
CA ASP A 67 11.30 3.10 4.57
C ASP A 67 12.25 1.89 4.55
N GLY A 68 12.34 1.17 5.65
CA GLY A 68 13.15 -0.06 5.74
C GLY A 68 12.69 -1.12 4.76
N TYR A 69 11.39 -1.29 4.60
CA TYR A 69 10.82 -2.20 3.60
C TYR A 69 11.15 -1.75 2.18
N CYS A 70 10.91 -0.48 1.88
CA CYS A 70 11.12 0.07 0.53
C CYS A 70 12.58 0.06 0.11
N ASN A 71 13.51 0.23 1.07
CA ASN A 71 14.94 0.43 0.79
C ASN A 71 15.80 -0.81 1.07
N ASP A 72 15.20 -1.93 1.48
CA ASP A 72 15.93 -3.16 1.74
C ASP A 72 16.51 -3.69 0.42
N PRO A 73 17.85 -3.75 0.27
CA PRO A 73 18.44 -4.21 -0.99
C PRO A 73 18.13 -5.68 -1.30
N GLU A 74 17.81 -6.48 -0.29
CA GLU A 74 17.43 -7.89 -0.48
C GLU A 74 16.04 -8.04 -1.10
N LEU A 75 15.25 -6.97 -1.12
CA LEU A 75 13.89 -6.96 -1.67
C LEU A 75 13.80 -6.27 -3.05
N ALA A 76 14.93 -5.96 -3.68
CA ALA A 76 14.94 -5.26 -4.97
C ALA A 76 14.16 -6.04 -6.04
N ASP A 77 14.30 -7.36 -6.09
CA ASP A 77 13.56 -8.21 -7.02
C ASP A 77 12.07 -8.24 -6.72
N LEU A 78 11.71 -8.23 -5.44
CA LEU A 78 10.32 -8.20 -5.01
C LEU A 78 9.63 -6.91 -5.47
N HIS A 79 10.28 -5.77 -5.26
CA HIS A 79 9.73 -4.48 -5.70
C HIS A 79 9.64 -4.40 -7.22
N ALA A 80 10.58 -5.00 -7.96
CA ALA A 80 10.50 -5.08 -9.42
C ALA A 80 9.26 -5.86 -9.87
N HIS A 81 8.91 -6.96 -9.20
CA HIS A 81 7.68 -7.71 -9.51
C HIS A 81 6.43 -6.84 -9.28
N ARG A 82 6.38 -6.07 -8.19
CA ARG A 82 5.26 -5.14 -7.96
C ARG A 82 5.18 -4.11 -9.07
N GLU A 83 6.29 -3.48 -9.44
CA GLU A 83 6.32 -2.44 -10.46
C GLU A 83 5.93 -2.99 -11.83
N ASN A 84 6.45 -4.13 -12.22
CA ASN A 84 6.15 -4.77 -13.49
C ASN A 84 4.73 -5.35 -13.54
N GLY A 85 4.19 -5.72 -12.39
CA GLY A 85 2.88 -6.35 -12.29
C GLY A 85 1.72 -5.38 -12.13
N SER A 86 1.98 -4.10 -11.90
CA SER A 86 0.94 -3.11 -11.63
C SER A 86 1.04 -1.91 -12.55
N SER A 87 -0.05 -1.15 -12.66
CA SER A 87 -0.09 0.11 -13.42
C SER A 87 -0.96 1.11 -12.67
N SER A 88 -0.79 2.40 -13.02
CA SER A 88 -1.58 3.49 -12.45
C SER A 88 -1.50 3.52 -10.92
N TYR A 89 -0.34 3.22 -10.37
CA TYR A 89 -0.14 3.01 -8.94
C TYR A 89 -0.19 4.33 -8.16
N ILE A 90 -1.07 4.38 -7.16
CA ILE A 90 -1.12 5.44 -6.17
C ILE A 90 -0.64 4.84 -4.85
N TRP A 91 0.36 5.47 -4.24
CA TRP A 91 0.91 5.05 -2.95
C TRP A 91 1.01 6.27 -2.05
N HIS A 92 0.00 6.45 -1.19
CA HIS A 92 -0.08 7.60 -0.31
C HIS A 92 0.08 7.17 1.15
N LEU A 93 0.79 7.97 1.92
CA LEU A 93 1.00 7.72 3.34
C LEU A 93 0.14 8.68 4.16
N PHE A 94 -0.46 8.14 5.23
CA PHE A 94 -1.31 8.89 6.16
C PHE A 94 -0.84 8.58 7.58
N ASP A 95 -0.75 9.60 8.42
CA ASP A 95 -0.54 9.38 9.85
C ASP A 95 -1.82 8.87 10.48
N ARG A 96 -1.71 7.84 11.31
CA ARG A 96 -2.87 7.34 12.05
C ARG A 96 -3.36 8.39 13.03
N LEU A 97 -4.68 8.58 13.09
CA LEU A 97 -5.36 9.43 14.06
C LEU A 97 -6.33 8.58 14.88
N ASP A 98 -6.47 8.87 16.17
CA ASP A 98 -7.49 8.24 16.99
C ASP A 98 -8.87 8.85 16.72
N ASP A 99 -8.90 10.15 16.37
CA ASP A 99 -10.09 10.88 15.96
C ASP A 99 -9.68 12.11 15.12
N LEU A 100 -10.64 12.86 14.63
CA LEU A 100 -10.38 13.98 13.72
C LEU A 100 -10.11 15.32 14.42
N ARG A 101 -10.11 15.37 15.74
CA ARG A 101 -9.91 16.64 16.46
C ARG A 101 -8.64 17.39 16.07
N PRO A 102 -7.49 16.73 15.84
CA PRO A 102 -6.29 17.45 15.39
C PRO A 102 -6.47 18.23 14.09
N LEU A 103 -7.37 17.78 13.20
CA LEU A 103 -7.65 18.42 11.91
C LEU A 103 -8.71 19.51 12.01
N LEU A 104 -9.44 19.59 13.13
CA LEU A 104 -10.58 20.49 13.32
C LEU A 104 -10.27 21.66 14.26
N LYS A 105 -9.05 21.77 14.75
CA LYS A 105 -8.64 22.89 15.61
C LYS A 105 -8.56 24.18 14.80
N PRO A 106 -9.02 25.30 15.38
CA PRO A 106 -8.89 26.62 14.73
C PRO A 106 -7.46 27.07 14.58
#